data_692cd045750bfc93788e05c7e1f46cc8
#
_entry.id   692cd045750bfc93788e05c7e1f46cc8
#
_cell.length_a   1.000
_cell.length_b   1.000
_cell.length_c   1.000
_cell.angle_alpha   90.00
_cell.angle_beta   90.00
_cell.angle_gamma   90.00
#
_symmetry.space_group_name_H-M   'P 1'
#
loop_
_entity.id
_entity.type
_entity.pdbx_description
1 polymer ?
#
loop_
_entity_poly.entity_id
_entity_poly.type
_entity_poly.pdbx_seq_one_letter_code
_entity_poly.pdbx_strand_id
1 'polypeptide(L)'
;MSSAQEAYFQQLQEGAESAYQVAEVCRQQGFDSRNFVEIPQAEDMASRVQQLLQFLQHRKTAEQIRELNTRFDGNRELVAIEIAKIVCWESIVDEYELDQKTLKQKFEMVKDSKTDIEIGIAIYHGVCAGLAVITEGILVAPLEGVVDCHIVSNSDNSKALAINYAGPIRSAGGTGQALSVLLADYLRRDFNLH
;
A
#
# COMPACT_ATOMS: atom_id res chain seq x y z
N MET A 1 -8.83 12.47 -15.76
CA MET A 1 -7.55 13.06 -15.26
C MET A 1 -7.60 14.58 -15.35
N SER A 2 -6.87 15.30 -14.50
CA SER A 2 -6.71 16.75 -14.70
C SER A 2 -5.70 17.04 -15.81
N SER A 3 -5.78 18.22 -16.47
CA SER A 3 -4.83 18.60 -17.52
C SER A 3 -3.36 18.60 -17.04
N ALA A 4 -3.13 18.85 -15.75
CA ALA A 4 -1.80 18.80 -15.15
C ALA A 4 -1.28 17.35 -15.02
N GLN A 5 -2.17 16.40 -14.71
CA GLN A 5 -1.81 14.97 -14.69
C GLN A 5 -1.50 14.43 -16.07
N GLU A 6 -2.27 14.82 -17.08
CA GLU A 6 -2.01 14.44 -18.48
C GLU A 6 -0.65 14.97 -18.95
N ALA A 7 -0.33 16.24 -18.68
CA ALA A 7 0.96 16.83 -19.00
C ALA A 7 2.12 16.11 -18.28
N TYR A 8 1.94 15.74 -17.03
CA TYR A 8 2.95 15.00 -16.26
C TYR A 8 3.21 13.60 -16.86
N PHE A 9 2.17 12.83 -17.18
CA PHE A 9 2.32 11.51 -17.79
C PHE A 9 2.91 11.60 -19.19
N GLN A 10 2.58 12.65 -19.96
CA GLN A 10 3.21 12.88 -21.25
C GLN A 10 4.72 13.13 -21.12
N GLN A 11 5.15 13.95 -20.16
CA GLN A 11 6.59 14.17 -19.88
C GLN A 11 7.31 12.87 -19.47
N LEU A 12 6.68 12.03 -18.66
CA LEU A 12 7.24 10.72 -18.29
C LEU A 12 7.41 9.82 -19.51
N GLN A 13 6.42 9.79 -20.40
CA GLN A 13 6.45 9.00 -21.62
C GLN A 13 7.54 9.48 -22.58
N GLU A 14 7.67 10.79 -22.80
CA GLU A 14 8.75 11.38 -23.59
C GLU A 14 10.14 11.06 -23.02
N GLY A 15 10.29 11.10 -21.70
CA GLY A 15 11.50 10.70 -21.00
C GLY A 15 11.83 9.22 -21.18
N ALA A 16 10.80 8.34 -21.11
CA ALA A 16 10.95 6.91 -21.36
C ALA A 16 11.36 6.61 -22.81
N GLU A 17 10.77 7.27 -23.79
CA GLU A 17 11.12 7.12 -25.21
C GLU A 17 12.59 7.49 -25.47
N SER A 18 13.07 8.58 -24.85
CA SER A 18 14.50 8.96 -24.92
C SER A 18 15.40 7.89 -24.31
N ALA A 19 15.02 7.29 -23.18
CA ALA A 19 15.76 6.20 -22.55
C ALA A 19 15.77 4.93 -23.41
N TYR A 20 14.69 4.63 -24.13
CA TYR A 20 14.63 3.48 -25.06
C TYR A 20 15.56 3.62 -26.25
N GLN A 21 15.80 4.82 -26.75
CA GLN A 21 16.78 5.04 -27.80
C GLN A 21 18.20 4.67 -27.32
N VAL A 22 18.55 5.05 -26.09
CA VAL A 22 19.83 4.64 -25.47
C VAL A 22 19.89 3.13 -25.27
N ALA A 23 18.79 2.53 -24.77
CA ALA A 23 18.70 1.09 -24.56
C ALA A 23 18.86 0.30 -25.87
N GLU A 24 18.34 0.81 -26.99
CA GLU A 24 18.53 0.20 -28.30
C GLU A 24 19.99 0.17 -28.74
N VAL A 25 20.69 1.29 -28.56
CA VAL A 25 22.16 1.35 -28.82
C VAL A 25 22.91 0.36 -27.93
N CYS A 26 22.53 0.21 -26.67
CA CYS A 26 23.11 -0.78 -25.76
C CYS A 26 22.90 -2.22 -26.27
N ARG A 27 21.68 -2.57 -26.71
CA ARG A 27 21.37 -3.89 -27.28
C ARG A 27 22.20 -4.19 -28.52
N GLN A 28 22.38 -3.22 -29.41
CA GLN A 28 23.22 -3.37 -30.60
C GLN A 28 24.69 -3.64 -30.25
N GLN A 29 25.12 -3.25 -29.05
CA GLN A 29 26.46 -3.54 -28.52
C GLN A 29 26.52 -4.85 -27.70
N GLY A 30 25.43 -5.60 -27.64
CA GLY A 30 25.35 -6.87 -26.90
C GLY A 30 25.02 -6.78 -25.43
N PHE A 31 24.61 -5.61 -24.95
CA PHE A 31 24.13 -5.44 -23.57
C PHE A 31 22.63 -5.80 -23.46
N ASP A 32 22.25 -6.43 -22.35
CA ASP A 32 20.84 -6.70 -22.04
C ASP A 32 20.17 -5.41 -21.60
N SER A 33 19.01 -5.08 -22.21
CA SER A 33 18.17 -3.95 -21.82
C SER A 33 16.72 -4.18 -22.24
N ARG A 34 15.77 -3.60 -21.49
CA ARG A 34 14.33 -3.73 -21.74
C ARG A 34 13.91 -2.91 -22.95
N ASN A 35 13.00 -3.49 -23.75
CA ASN A 35 12.40 -2.82 -24.92
C ASN A 35 11.30 -1.85 -24.51
N PHE A 36 10.64 -2.09 -23.40
CA PHE A 36 9.49 -1.35 -22.95
C PHE A 36 9.36 -1.46 -21.42
N VAL A 37 8.92 -0.36 -20.80
CA VAL A 37 8.49 -0.31 -19.42
C VAL A 37 7.11 0.31 -19.40
N GLU A 38 6.12 -0.39 -18.85
CA GLU A 38 4.78 0.14 -18.67
C GLU A 38 4.81 1.20 -17.57
N ILE A 39 4.27 2.40 -17.89
CA ILE A 39 4.07 3.46 -16.92
C ILE A 39 2.61 3.40 -16.49
N PRO A 40 2.29 2.87 -15.29
CA PRO A 40 0.92 2.75 -14.84
C PRO A 40 0.33 4.14 -14.61
N GLN A 41 -0.83 4.40 -15.22
CA GLN A 41 -1.61 5.62 -15.06
C GLN A 41 -2.84 5.31 -14.22
N ALA A 42 -3.06 6.10 -13.16
CA ALA A 42 -4.25 6.02 -12.34
C ALA A 42 -5.09 7.28 -12.51
N GLU A 43 -6.36 7.11 -12.89
CA GLU A 43 -7.29 8.23 -13.13
C GLU A 43 -7.66 8.96 -11.84
N ASP A 44 -7.77 8.21 -10.73
CA ASP A 44 -8.14 8.74 -9.42
C ASP A 44 -7.45 7.95 -8.28
N MET A 45 -7.69 8.37 -7.05
CA MET A 45 -7.19 7.71 -5.84
C MET A 45 -7.62 6.24 -5.78
N ALA A 46 -8.86 5.92 -6.13
CA ALA A 46 -9.39 4.57 -6.04
C ALA A 46 -8.69 3.61 -7.02
N SER A 47 -8.43 4.07 -8.24
CA SER A 47 -7.67 3.32 -9.26
C SER A 47 -6.23 3.08 -8.82
N ARG A 48 -5.59 4.05 -8.17
CA ARG A 48 -4.24 3.91 -7.61
C ARG A 48 -4.20 2.89 -6.48
N VAL A 49 -5.13 2.93 -5.55
CA VAL A 49 -5.23 1.95 -4.46
C VAL A 49 -5.47 0.56 -5.02
N GLN A 50 -6.34 0.41 -6.01
CA GLN A 50 -6.56 -0.88 -6.69
C GLN A 50 -5.27 -1.43 -7.30
N GLN A 51 -4.50 -0.61 -8.00
CA GLN A 51 -3.21 -1.03 -8.58
C GLN A 51 -2.25 -1.54 -7.49
N LEU A 52 -2.12 -0.80 -6.37
CA LEU A 52 -1.31 -1.25 -5.24
C LEU A 52 -1.81 -2.59 -4.69
N LEU A 53 -3.10 -2.74 -4.47
CA LEU A 53 -3.69 -3.96 -3.93
C LEU A 53 -3.46 -5.17 -4.84
N GLN A 54 -3.39 -4.98 -6.16
CA GLN A 54 -3.02 -6.04 -7.10
C GLN A 54 -1.56 -6.51 -6.88
N PHE A 55 -0.62 -5.60 -6.63
CA PHE A 55 0.75 -5.97 -6.25
C PHE A 55 0.82 -6.76 -4.94
N LEU A 56 -0.03 -6.42 -3.99
CA LEU A 56 -0.16 -7.12 -2.71
C LEU A 56 -1.07 -8.37 -2.80
N GLN A 57 -1.49 -8.76 -4.02
CA GLN A 57 -2.39 -9.89 -4.30
C GLN A 57 -3.80 -9.77 -3.69
N HIS A 58 -4.22 -8.57 -3.33
CA HIS A 58 -5.59 -8.27 -2.89
C HIS A 58 -6.49 -7.91 -4.08
N ARG A 59 -7.80 -8.25 -3.97
CA ARG A 59 -8.76 -8.16 -5.08
C ARG A 59 -9.75 -7.00 -5.00
N LYS A 60 -9.54 -6.03 -4.11
CA LYS A 60 -10.42 -4.85 -4.03
C LYS A 60 -10.44 -4.07 -5.33
N THR A 61 -11.63 -3.74 -5.79
CA THR A 61 -11.83 -2.93 -7.00
C THR A 61 -11.83 -1.43 -6.68
N ALA A 62 -11.53 -0.61 -7.68
CA ALA A 62 -11.64 0.85 -7.55
C ALA A 62 -13.08 1.27 -7.15
N GLU A 63 -14.08 0.54 -7.59
CA GLU A 63 -15.49 0.82 -7.29
C GLU A 63 -15.80 0.67 -5.80
N GLN A 64 -15.37 -0.41 -5.18
CA GLN A 64 -15.47 -0.62 -3.71
C GLN A 64 -14.75 0.47 -2.92
N ILE A 65 -13.62 0.96 -3.42
CA ILE A 65 -12.87 2.05 -2.80
C ILE A 65 -13.63 3.39 -2.95
N ARG A 66 -14.27 3.65 -4.10
CA ARG A 66 -15.13 4.83 -4.31
C ARG A 66 -16.37 4.82 -3.41
N GLU A 67 -16.96 3.66 -3.19
CA GLU A 67 -18.08 3.51 -2.23
C GLU A 67 -17.66 3.89 -0.82
N LEU A 68 -16.49 3.43 -0.36
CA LEU A 68 -15.93 3.85 0.94
C LEU A 68 -15.67 5.35 0.99
N ASN A 69 -15.11 5.93 -0.07
CA ASN A 69 -14.88 7.37 -0.15
C ASN A 69 -16.18 8.17 -0.03
N THR A 70 -17.25 7.70 -0.68
CA THR A 70 -18.58 8.32 -0.57
C THR A 70 -19.15 8.17 0.84
N ARG A 71 -19.01 7.00 1.46
CA ARG A 71 -19.48 6.73 2.82
C ARG A 71 -18.85 7.63 3.87
N PHE A 72 -17.62 8.06 3.66
CA PHE A 72 -16.87 8.95 4.56
C PHE A 72 -16.80 10.40 4.07
N ASP A 73 -17.71 10.84 3.19
CA ASP A 73 -17.79 12.20 2.65
C ASP A 73 -16.45 12.73 2.08
N GLY A 74 -15.66 11.85 1.50
CA GLY A 74 -14.34 12.19 0.95
C GLY A 74 -13.25 12.42 1.97
N ASN A 75 -13.47 12.10 3.26
CA ASN A 75 -12.43 12.18 4.29
C ASN A 75 -11.38 11.08 4.07
N ARG A 76 -10.25 11.47 3.48
CA ARG A 76 -9.19 10.56 3.06
C ARG A 76 -8.56 9.78 4.22
N GLU A 77 -8.44 10.38 5.39
CA GLU A 77 -7.87 9.74 6.57
C GLU A 77 -8.77 8.61 7.07
N LEU A 78 -10.07 8.83 7.12
CA LEU A 78 -11.03 7.78 7.49
C LEU A 78 -11.09 6.67 6.45
N VAL A 79 -11.07 7.01 5.16
CA VAL A 79 -11.00 6.02 4.07
C VAL A 79 -9.71 5.20 4.18
N ALA A 80 -8.57 5.83 4.45
CA ALA A 80 -7.29 5.16 4.58
C ALA A 80 -7.28 4.17 5.75
N ILE A 81 -7.78 4.57 6.92
CA ILE A 81 -7.88 3.71 8.11
C ILE A 81 -8.78 2.50 7.81
N GLU A 82 -9.91 2.73 7.16
CA GLU A 82 -10.87 1.67 6.86
C GLU A 82 -10.31 0.68 5.84
N ILE A 83 -9.68 1.16 4.77
CA ILE A 83 -9.01 0.31 3.78
C ILE A 83 -7.87 -0.48 4.43
N ALA A 84 -7.05 0.17 5.27
CA ALA A 84 -5.98 -0.48 6.00
C ALA A 84 -6.50 -1.66 6.85
N LYS A 85 -7.61 -1.46 7.57
CA LYS A 85 -8.25 -2.53 8.36
C LYS A 85 -8.78 -3.66 7.50
N ILE A 86 -9.52 -3.34 6.45
CA ILE A 86 -10.10 -4.35 5.55
C ILE A 86 -8.98 -5.22 4.97
N VAL A 87 -7.93 -4.61 4.43
CA VAL A 87 -6.80 -5.33 3.81
C VAL A 87 -6.04 -6.17 4.83
N CYS A 88 -5.81 -5.64 6.02
CA CYS A 88 -5.18 -6.38 7.12
C CYS A 88 -6.03 -7.60 7.53
N TRP A 89 -7.33 -7.43 7.71
CA TRP A 89 -8.24 -8.52 8.09
C TRP A 89 -8.38 -9.58 7.00
N GLU A 90 -8.47 -9.18 5.73
CA GLU A 90 -8.48 -10.11 4.58
C GLU A 90 -7.19 -10.94 4.54
N SER A 91 -6.03 -10.33 4.80
CA SER A 91 -4.75 -11.04 4.88
C SER A 91 -4.72 -12.09 6.01
N ILE A 92 -5.40 -11.82 7.13
CA ILE A 92 -5.48 -12.74 8.27
C ILE A 92 -6.48 -13.87 8.03
N VAL A 93 -7.64 -13.55 7.45
CA VAL A 93 -8.72 -14.52 7.18
C VAL A 93 -8.40 -15.38 5.95
N ASP A 94 -7.58 -14.86 5.04
CA ASP A 94 -7.28 -15.45 3.72
C ASP A 94 -8.55 -15.64 2.86
N GLU A 95 -9.53 -14.76 3.06
CA GLU A 95 -10.75 -14.70 2.26
C GLU A 95 -11.01 -13.25 1.81
N TYR A 96 -11.42 -13.11 0.55
CA TYR A 96 -11.65 -11.82 -0.10
C TYR A 96 -13.13 -11.68 -0.47
N GLU A 97 -13.55 -10.44 -0.72
CA GLU A 97 -14.92 -10.12 -1.17
C GLU A 97 -16.03 -10.34 -0.12
N LEU A 98 -15.68 -10.51 1.14
CA LEU A 98 -16.64 -10.56 2.22
C LEU A 98 -17.18 -9.16 2.53
N ASP A 99 -18.46 -9.08 2.95
CA ASP A 99 -18.95 -7.86 3.57
C ASP A 99 -18.19 -7.59 4.88
N GLN A 100 -18.04 -6.32 5.23
CA GLN A 100 -17.20 -5.89 6.34
C GLN A 100 -17.57 -6.50 7.69
N LYS A 101 -18.85 -6.76 7.93
CA LYS A 101 -19.33 -7.37 9.18
C LYS A 101 -18.90 -8.82 9.28
N THR A 102 -19.08 -9.57 8.21
CA THR A 102 -18.68 -10.99 8.11
C THR A 102 -17.15 -11.11 8.19
N LEU A 103 -16.43 -10.25 7.49
CA LEU A 103 -14.96 -10.21 7.54
C LEU A 103 -14.46 -9.98 8.97
N LYS A 104 -15.02 -8.99 9.68
CA LYS A 104 -14.64 -8.72 11.07
C LYS A 104 -14.93 -9.90 11.98
N GLN A 105 -16.08 -10.55 11.83
CA GLN A 105 -16.42 -11.74 12.63
C GLN A 105 -15.41 -12.88 12.42
N LYS A 106 -15.07 -13.19 11.16
CA LYS A 106 -14.07 -14.21 10.83
C LYS A 106 -12.68 -13.83 11.36
N PHE A 107 -12.28 -12.58 11.22
CA PHE A 107 -11.03 -12.07 11.76
C PHE A 107 -10.92 -12.30 13.27
N GLU A 108 -11.95 -11.93 14.04
CA GLU A 108 -11.97 -12.15 15.50
C GLU A 108 -11.87 -13.64 15.89
N MET A 109 -12.36 -14.55 15.04
CA MET A 109 -12.29 -15.99 15.29
C MET A 109 -10.89 -16.59 15.06
N VAL A 110 -10.10 -16.02 14.14
CA VAL A 110 -8.85 -16.64 13.68
C VAL A 110 -7.58 -15.87 14.09
N LYS A 111 -7.68 -14.59 14.44
CA LYS A 111 -6.52 -13.71 14.70
C LYS A 111 -5.56 -14.26 15.76
N ASP A 112 -6.09 -14.85 16.85
CA ASP A 112 -5.29 -15.35 17.96
C ASP A 112 -4.55 -16.66 17.63
N SER A 113 -4.90 -17.31 16.53
CA SER A 113 -4.20 -18.51 16.01
C SER A 113 -3.05 -18.18 15.05
N LYS A 114 -2.88 -16.91 14.68
CA LYS A 114 -1.88 -16.49 13.71
C LYS A 114 -0.51 -16.27 14.34
N THR A 115 0.50 -16.58 13.58
CA THR A 115 1.91 -16.36 13.97
C THR A 115 2.27 -14.88 13.91
N ASP A 116 3.32 -14.49 14.64
CA ASP A 116 3.84 -13.12 14.62
C ASP A 116 4.25 -12.67 13.20
N ILE A 117 4.70 -13.62 12.36
CA ILE A 117 5.05 -13.35 10.94
C ILE A 117 3.79 -13.03 10.12
N GLU A 118 2.74 -13.84 10.24
CA GLU A 118 1.47 -13.59 9.52
C GLU A 118 0.84 -12.27 9.95
N ILE A 119 0.86 -11.95 11.23
CA ILE A 119 0.36 -10.67 11.75
C ILE A 119 1.19 -9.49 11.19
N GLY A 120 2.52 -9.60 11.20
CA GLY A 120 3.40 -8.57 10.65
C GLY A 120 3.14 -8.30 9.17
N ILE A 121 3.00 -9.35 8.35
CA ILE A 121 2.67 -9.26 6.92
C ILE A 121 1.30 -8.61 6.72
N ALA A 122 0.30 -9.01 7.48
CA ALA A 122 -1.06 -8.47 7.36
C ALA A 122 -1.10 -6.97 7.70
N ILE A 123 -0.40 -6.55 8.76
CA ILE A 123 -0.27 -5.13 9.12
C ILE A 123 0.48 -4.36 8.03
N TYR A 124 1.57 -4.91 7.49
CA TYR A 124 2.31 -4.31 6.39
C TYR A 124 1.41 -4.04 5.17
N HIS A 125 0.62 -5.03 4.74
CA HIS A 125 -0.33 -4.87 3.64
C HIS A 125 -1.36 -3.76 3.94
N GLY A 126 -1.92 -3.75 5.16
CA GLY A 126 -2.86 -2.73 5.59
C GLY A 126 -2.24 -1.32 5.58
N VAL A 127 -1.04 -1.15 6.13
CA VAL A 127 -0.32 0.14 6.14
C VAL A 127 -0.06 0.63 4.73
N CYS A 128 0.44 -0.23 3.85
CA CYS A 128 0.71 0.12 2.46
C CYS A 128 -0.57 0.55 1.72
N ALA A 129 -1.67 -0.19 1.91
CA ALA A 129 -2.96 0.15 1.31
C ALA A 129 -3.52 1.50 1.81
N GLY A 130 -3.43 1.75 3.12
CA GLY A 130 -3.85 3.04 3.70
C GLY A 130 -2.97 4.21 3.22
N LEU A 131 -1.66 4.02 3.13
CA LEU A 131 -0.75 5.04 2.59
C LEU A 131 -1.08 5.39 1.13
N ALA A 132 -1.48 4.42 0.30
CA ALA A 132 -1.86 4.66 -1.08
C ALA A 132 -3.10 5.58 -1.21
N VAL A 133 -3.99 5.56 -0.23
CA VAL A 133 -5.14 6.48 -0.17
C VAL A 133 -4.71 7.91 0.11
N ILE A 134 -3.78 8.09 1.06
CA ILE A 134 -3.40 9.41 1.58
C ILE A 134 -2.37 10.08 0.68
N THR A 135 -1.43 9.31 0.11
CA THR A 135 -0.34 9.86 -0.71
C THR A 135 -0.81 10.18 -2.12
N GLU A 136 -0.53 11.41 -2.58
CA GLU A 136 -0.70 11.80 -3.97
C GLU A 136 0.59 11.52 -4.73
N GLY A 137 0.51 10.79 -5.84
CA GLY A 137 1.66 10.50 -6.68
C GLY A 137 1.90 9.00 -6.93
N ILE A 138 3.11 8.67 -7.31
CA ILE A 138 3.54 7.31 -7.65
C ILE A 138 3.53 6.43 -6.38
N LEU A 139 3.28 5.13 -6.54
CA LEU A 139 3.19 4.12 -5.47
C LEU A 139 4.53 3.84 -4.73
N VAL A 140 5.51 4.73 -4.82
CA VAL A 140 6.84 4.57 -4.22
C VAL A 140 6.79 4.59 -2.70
N ALA A 141 6.05 5.53 -2.10
CA ALA A 141 6.00 5.65 -0.64
C ALA A 141 5.40 4.40 0.03
N PRO A 142 4.24 3.86 -0.41
CA PRO A 142 3.70 2.64 0.18
C PRO A 142 4.46 1.36 -0.17
N LEU A 143 5.05 1.23 -1.38
CA LEU A 143 5.71 -0.01 -1.81
C LEU A 143 7.21 -0.06 -1.49
N GLU A 144 7.90 1.06 -1.60
CA GLU A 144 9.35 1.12 -1.43
C GLU A 144 9.77 1.87 -0.16
N GLY A 145 8.86 2.61 0.45
CA GLY A 145 9.10 3.39 1.65
C GLY A 145 8.95 2.58 2.92
N VAL A 146 7.91 1.77 3.04
CA VAL A 146 7.73 0.80 4.13
C VAL A 146 8.27 -0.54 3.67
N VAL A 147 9.30 -1.04 4.35
CA VAL A 147 9.97 -2.31 3.98
C VAL A 147 9.21 -3.50 4.52
N ASP A 148 8.91 -3.47 5.81
CA ASP A 148 8.14 -4.49 6.50
C ASP A 148 7.53 -3.97 7.81
N CYS A 149 6.61 -4.76 8.35
CA CYS A 149 6.12 -4.67 9.70
C CYS A 149 6.37 -6.03 10.40
N HIS A 150 6.89 -6.03 11.60
CA HIS A 150 7.13 -7.26 12.36
C HIS A 150 6.90 -7.07 13.85
N ILE A 151 6.62 -8.19 14.51
CA ILE A 151 6.36 -8.21 15.95
C ILE A 151 7.66 -8.44 16.70
N VAL A 152 7.93 -7.60 17.68
CA VAL A 152 9.09 -7.69 18.57
C VAL A 152 8.64 -7.95 19.99
N SER A 153 9.44 -8.74 20.72
CA SER A 153 9.21 -8.99 22.15
C SER A 153 9.98 -7.97 22.97
N ASN A 154 9.31 -7.33 23.90
CA ASN A 154 9.92 -6.45 24.89
C ASN A 154 10.53 -7.26 26.06
N SER A 155 11.32 -6.61 26.90
CA SER A 155 11.95 -7.23 28.07
C SER A 155 10.97 -7.75 29.13
N ASP A 156 9.75 -7.24 29.14
CA ASP A 156 8.63 -7.66 30.01
C ASP A 156 7.75 -8.74 29.40
N ASN A 157 8.17 -9.31 28.26
CA ASN A 157 7.43 -10.27 27.42
C ASN A 157 6.16 -9.72 26.76
N SER A 158 5.90 -8.41 26.81
CA SER A 158 4.88 -7.81 25.96
C SER A 158 5.35 -7.81 24.51
N LYS A 159 4.39 -7.77 23.58
CA LYS A 159 4.68 -7.69 22.14
C LYS A 159 4.41 -6.30 21.62
N ALA A 160 5.32 -5.79 20.82
CA ALA A 160 5.21 -4.50 20.16
C ALA A 160 5.34 -4.65 18.63
N LEU A 161 4.77 -3.70 17.91
CA LEU A 161 4.90 -3.60 16.46
C LEU A 161 6.10 -2.74 16.10
N ALA A 162 6.98 -3.24 15.25
CA ALA A 162 8.07 -2.49 14.63
C ALA A 162 7.81 -2.29 13.14
N ILE A 163 8.15 -1.10 12.62
CA ILE A 163 8.03 -0.74 11.21
C ILE A 163 9.42 -0.38 10.68
N ASN A 164 9.85 -1.05 9.63
CA ASN A 164 11.10 -0.76 8.94
C ASN A 164 10.89 0.13 7.72
N TYR A 165 11.74 1.12 7.56
CA TYR A 165 11.66 2.11 6.49
C TYR A 165 12.89 2.11 5.59
N ALA A 166 12.68 2.19 4.27
CA ALA A 166 13.73 2.43 3.28
C ALA A 166 13.96 3.92 3.00
N GLY A 167 15.00 4.19 2.18
CA GLY A 167 15.45 5.54 1.85
C GLY A 167 14.38 6.54 1.40
N PRO A 168 13.47 6.20 0.46
CA PRO A 168 12.51 7.16 -0.07
C PRO A 168 11.65 7.83 1.00
N ILE A 169 11.06 7.04 1.92
CA ILE A 169 10.21 7.59 2.98
C ILE A 169 11.02 8.28 4.08
N ARG A 170 12.27 7.86 4.29
CA ARG A 170 13.17 8.48 5.30
C ARG A 170 13.66 9.85 4.87
N SER A 171 13.83 10.07 3.57
CA SER A 171 14.33 11.32 2.99
C SER A 171 13.24 12.32 2.62
N ALA A 172 11.99 11.87 2.44
CA ALA A 172 10.86 12.69 1.98
C ALA A 172 10.21 13.56 3.08
N GLY A 173 10.82 13.69 4.26
CA GLY A 173 10.24 14.41 5.41
C GLY A 173 9.23 13.55 6.19
N GLY A 174 8.87 13.96 7.40
CA GLY A 174 8.19 13.12 8.38
C GLY A 174 6.73 12.72 8.09
N THR A 175 6.06 13.30 7.09
CA THR A 175 4.62 13.09 6.89
C THR A 175 4.27 11.64 6.54
N GLY A 176 4.97 11.03 5.59
CA GLY A 176 4.73 9.63 5.20
C GLY A 176 5.01 8.66 6.35
N GLN A 177 6.07 8.88 7.11
CA GLN A 177 6.37 8.09 8.31
C GLN A 177 5.29 8.28 9.38
N ALA A 178 4.90 9.53 9.69
CA ALA A 178 3.87 9.80 10.69
C ALA A 178 2.53 9.14 10.34
N LEU A 179 2.13 9.20 9.07
CA LEU A 179 0.90 8.56 8.59
C LEU A 179 0.99 7.03 8.67
N SER A 180 2.13 6.43 8.34
CA SER A 180 2.30 4.98 8.47
C SER A 180 2.25 4.52 9.92
N VAL A 181 2.84 5.30 10.85
CA VAL A 181 2.73 5.02 12.29
C VAL A 181 1.29 5.14 12.78
N LEU A 182 0.55 6.17 12.32
CA LEU A 182 -0.87 6.32 12.65
C LEU A 182 -1.70 5.11 12.19
N LEU A 183 -1.54 4.69 10.92
CA LEU A 183 -2.23 3.52 10.38
C LEU A 183 -1.88 2.25 11.17
N ALA A 184 -0.60 2.04 11.42
CA ALA A 184 -0.12 0.92 12.19
C ALA A 184 -0.64 0.91 13.64
N ASP A 185 -0.79 2.09 14.27
CA ASP A 185 -1.37 2.21 15.62
C ASP A 185 -2.84 1.76 15.65
N TYR A 186 -3.61 2.04 14.60
CA TYR A 186 -4.97 1.50 14.49
C TYR A 186 -4.97 -0.02 14.33
N LEU A 187 -4.07 -0.57 13.50
CA LEU A 187 -4.05 -2.02 13.21
C LEU A 187 -3.51 -2.83 14.38
N ARG A 188 -2.44 -2.39 15.07
CA ARG A 188 -1.87 -3.12 16.20
C ARG A 188 -2.86 -3.36 17.34
N ARG A 189 -3.83 -2.45 17.53
CA ARG A 189 -4.87 -2.56 18.56
C ARG A 189 -5.78 -3.75 18.33
N ASP A 190 -6.04 -4.11 17.07
CA ASP A 190 -6.86 -5.27 16.72
C ASP A 190 -6.19 -6.60 17.16
N PHE A 191 -4.87 -6.59 17.35
CA PHE A 191 -4.06 -7.74 17.81
C PHE A 191 -3.58 -7.61 19.27
N ASN A 192 -4.03 -6.61 20.01
CA ASN A 192 -3.59 -6.31 21.38
C ASN A 192 -2.05 -6.14 21.53
N LEU A 193 -1.39 -5.58 20.51
CA LEU A 193 0.03 -5.24 20.53
C LEU A 193 0.28 -3.86 21.17
N HIS A 194 1.43 -3.73 21.86
CA HIS A 194 1.89 -2.48 22.47
C HIS A 194 2.68 -1.60 21.51
#